data_81b8067daf1a61ed5362b906a82ec9c5
#
_entry.id   81b8067daf1a61ed5362b906a82ec9c5
#
_cell.length_a   1.000
_cell.length_b   1.000
_cell.length_c   1.000
_cell.angle_alpha   90.00
_cell.angle_beta   90.00
_cell.angle_gamma   90.00
#
_symmetry.space_group_name_H-M   'P 1'
#
loop_
_entity.id
_entity.type
_entity.pdbx_description
1 polymer ?
#
loop_
_entity_poly.entity_id
_entity_poly.type
_entity_poly.pdbx_seq_one_letter_code
_entity_poly.pdbx_strand_id
1 'polypeptide(L)'
;MAYILENDVLTLECTEKGGEMLHLVKKSTERETLYQGYQGWSGRNPSLFPMVGHTYTKDYEIDGKKYAMKNHGLIRYATLKGDVRKNELVFSLDANEQTLAQYPFNFHFEIGYKLDGNKVLINYHIKNNGEKDMPFGFGLHPAFKLDDEFSTYTLEFEKEENTKQLLFDPSYEKNVEYQDVAFKEWKLSRDDVKKYATIIYKDLKSSFVTLKHGDEDVVRVSIEGYPYLALWTHESASDFLCIEPWYSHGDFEKETPDFYHREGTMVLKPNEEWSCSYWIEVL
;
A
#
# COMPACT_ATOMS: atom_id res chain seq x y z
N MET A 1 -0.90 21.63 -4.50
CA MET A 1 -2.22 22.03 -5.07
C MET A 1 -3.17 20.86 -4.82
N ALA A 2 -4.43 21.11 -4.49
CA ALA A 2 -5.44 20.05 -4.34
C ALA A 2 -6.12 19.80 -5.70
N TYR A 3 -6.35 18.53 -6.02
CA TYR A 3 -7.00 18.08 -7.25
C TYR A 3 -8.29 17.35 -6.89
N ILE A 4 -9.40 17.72 -7.49
CA ILE A 4 -10.72 17.17 -7.14
C ILE A 4 -11.30 16.45 -8.36
N LEU A 5 -11.82 15.25 -8.10
CA LEU A 5 -12.60 14.45 -9.03
C LEU A 5 -13.94 14.10 -8.39
N GLU A 6 -15.04 14.31 -9.11
CA GLU A 6 -16.37 14.09 -8.60
C GLU A 6 -17.25 13.33 -9.59
N ASN A 7 -18.14 12.52 -9.05
CA ASN A 7 -19.32 12.01 -9.75
C ASN A 7 -20.58 12.19 -8.88
N ASP A 8 -21.69 11.57 -9.24
CA ASP A 8 -22.95 11.69 -8.48
C ASP A 8 -22.89 11.08 -7.07
N VAL A 9 -21.91 10.21 -6.80
CA VAL A 9 -21.82 9.41 -5.57
C VAL A 9 -20.66 9.85 -4.68
N LEU A 10 -19.49 10.12 -5.27
CA LEU A 10 -18.22 10.34 -4.55
C LEU A 10 -17.62 11.71 -4.89
N THR A 11 -16.93 12.26 -3.89
CA THR A 11 -15.92 13.30 -4.05
C THR A 11 -14.57 12.75 -3.65
N LEU A 12 -13.58 12.83 -4.53
CA LEU A 12 -12.20 12.45 -4.31
C LEU A 12 -11.31 13.69 -4.40
N GLU A 13 -10.53 13.94 -3.37
CA GLU A 13 -9.49 14.97 -3.38
C GLU A 13 -8.10 14.32 -3.27
N CYS A 14 -7.17 14.72 -4.13
CA CYS A 14 -5.79 14.23 -4.17
C CYS A 14 -4.78 15.37 -4.07
N THR A 15 -3.53 15.02 -3.71
CA THR A 15 -2.41 15.96 -3.59
C THR A 15 -1.22 15.52 -4.43
N GLU A 16 -0.37 16.48 -4.81
CA GLU A 16 0.93 16.20 -5.45
C GLU A 16 1.91 15.49 -4.49
N LYS A 17 1.73 15.63 -3.18
CA LYS A 17 2.57 14.95 -2.19
C LYS A 17 2.28 13.44 -2.20
N GLY A 18 3.23 12.66 -2.72
CA GLY A 18 3.08 11.21 -2.90
C GLY A 18 2.04 10.80 -3.94
N GLY A 19 1.34 11.75 -4.58
CA GLY A 19 0.14 11.47 -5.39
C GLY A 19 -1.02 10.92 -4.57
N GLU A 20 -1.06 11.18 -3.25
CA GLU A 20 -2.01 10.54 -2.32
C GLU A 20 -3.42 11.12 -2.43
N MET A 21 -4.43 10.27 -2.16
CA MET A 21 -5.79 10.72 -1.86
C MET A 21 -5.79 11.41 -0.48
N LEU A 22 -6.37 12.60 -0.40
CA LEU A 22 -6.57 13.33 0.86
C LEU A 22 -7.93 13.03 1.47
N HIS A 23 -8.96 13.07 0.63
CA HIS A 23 -10.35 12.84 1.03
C HIS A 23 -11.03 11.92 0.03
N LEU A 24 -11.84 11.00 0.55
CA LEU A 24 -12.75 10.17 -0.22
C LEU A 24 -14.11 10.17 0.50
N VAL A 25 -15.01 11.02 0.02
CA VAL A 25 -16.28 11.31 0.70
C VAL A 25 -17.46 10.76 -0.09
N LYS A 26 -18.35 10.02 0.57
CA LYS A 26 -19.65 9.60 0.03
C LYS A 26 -20.64 10.76 0.16
N LYS A 27 -21.07 11.33 -0.96
CA LYS A 27 -21.91 12.55 -1.01
C LYS A 27 -23.23 12.43 -0.24
N SER A 28 -23.87 11.25 -0.29
CA SER A 28 -25.17 11.03 0.35
C SER A 28 -25.17 11.08 1.87
N THR A 29 -24.01 10.79 2.48
CA THR A 29 -23.84 10.70 3.94
C THR A 29 -22.81 11.69 4.47
N GLU A 30 -22.09 12.39 3.60
CA GLU A 30 -20.93 13.24 3.93
C GLU A 30 -19.83 12.50 4.71
N ARG A 31 -19.81 11.16 4.65
CA ARG A 31 -18.89 10.33 5.37
C ARG A 31 -17.51 10.31 4.71
N GLU A 32 -16.49 10.63 5.48
CA GLU A 32 -15.08 10.45 5.10
C GLU A 32 -14.69 8.98 5.25
N THR A 33 -14.13 8.40 4.19
CA THR A 33 -13.71 6.99 4.16
C THR A 33 -12.26 6.81 4.59
N LEU A 34 -11.39 7.81 4.33
CA LEU A 34 -9.96 7.71 4.58
C LEU A 34 -9.59 8.23 5.96
N TYR A 35 -8.62 7.59 6.57
CA TYR A 35 -7.97 8.11 7.77
C TYR A 35 -7.27 9.44 7.49
N GLN A 36 -7.35 10.38 8.42
CA GLN A 36 -6.90 11.77 8.22
C GLN A 36 -5.57 12.11 8.88
N GLY A 37 -4.85 11.12 9.44
CA GLY A 37 -3.50 11.32 9.98
C GLY A 37 -3.45 12.02 11.33
N TYR A 38 -4.39 11.74 12.23
CA TYR A 38 -4.51 12.47 13.51
C TYR A 38 -3.62 11.94 14.62
N GLN A 39 -3.51 10.63 14.78
CA GLN A 39 -2.86 10.00 15.91
C GLN A 39 -1.93 8.87 15.49
N GLY A 40 -0.70 8.91 15.99
CA GLY A 40 0.26 7.83 15.82
C GLY A 40 0.88 7.69 14.43
N TRP A 41 0.15 8.06 13.39
CA TRP A 41 0.61 7.99 12.00
C TRP A 41 0.06 9.15 11.16
N SER A 42 0.93 9.82 10.43
CA SER A 42 0.58 10.99 9.60
C SER A 42 0.27 10.66 8.13
N GLY A 43 0.39 9.39 7.72
CA GLY A 43 0.05 8.95 6.37
C GLY A 43 -1.45 8.72 6.19
N ARG A 44 -1.88 8.52 4.95
CA ARG A 44 -3.26 8.18 4.57
C ARG A 44 -3.32 6.96 3.65
N ASN A 45 -2.64 7.03 2.50
CA ASN A 45 -2.62 5.96 1.51
C ASN A 45 -1.37 6.01 0.62
N PRO A 46 -0.16 6.06 1.19
CA PRO A 46 1.04 6.20 0.39
C PRO A 46 1.27 4.99 -0.52
N SER A 47 1.77 5.28 -1.73
CA SER A 47 2.32 4.27 -2.62
C SER A 47 3.73 3.90 -2.18
N LEU A 48 4.02 2.61 -2.12
CA LEU A 48 5.29 2.06 -1.66
C LEU A 48 6.12 1.64 -2.88
N PHE A 49 7.08 2.49 -3.27
CA PHE A 49 7.96 2.26 -4.43
C PHE A 49 9.29 2.99 -4.21
N PRO A 50 10.43 2.41 -4.59
CA PRO A 50 10.66 1.08 -5.17
C PRO A 50 10.86 -0.02 -4.10
N MET A 51 10.44 0.22 -2.87
CA MET A 51 10.60 -0.71 -1.76
C MET A 51 9.38 -0.65 -0.82
N VAL A 52 8.92 -1.81 -0.38
CA VAL A 52 7.98 -1.96 0.74
C VAL A 52 8.80 -2.16 2.02
N GLY A 53 8.41 -1.51 3.12
CA GLY A 53 9.16 -1.58 4.36
C GLY A 53 10.56 -0.97 4.23
N HIS A 54 11.54 -1.63 4.82
CA HIS A 54 12.96 -1.23 4.77
C HIS A 54 13.86 -2.47 4.71
N THR A 55 15.11 -2.28 4.33
CA THR A 55 16.16 -3.30 4.47
C THR A 55 16.60 -3.38 5.93
N TYR A 56 17.07 -4.54 6.37
CA TYR A 56 17.58 -4.74 7.73
C TYR A 56 18.69 -3.72 8.09
N THR A 57 19.65 -3.56 7.21
CA THR A 57 20.78 -2.65 7.39
C THR A 57 20.44 -1.17 7.16
N LYS A 58 19.22 -0.86 6.67
CA LYS A 58 18.78 0.47 6.24
C LYS A 58 19.56 1.06 5.06
N ASP A 59 20.50 0.32 4.51
CA ASP A 59 21.18 0.54 3.24
C ASP A 59 21.02 -0.70 2.36
N TYR A 60 21.41 -0.61 1.10
CA TYR A 60 21.42 -1.70 0.15
C TYR A 60 22.47 -1.44 -0.91
N GLU A 61 22.83 -2.46 -1.66
CA GLU A 61 23.91 -2.38 -2.65
C GLU A 61 23.39 -2.63 -4.07
N ILE A 62 23.83 -1.79 -5.00
CA ILE A 62 23.65 -1.95 -6.44
C ILE A 62 25.01 -1.73 -7.10
N ASP A 63 25.47 -2.71 -7.88
CA ASP A 63 26.74 -2.67 -8.61
C ASP A 63 27.95 -2.28 -7.72
N GLY A 64 28.00 -2.81 -6.49
CA GLY A 64 29.10 -2.54 -5.54
C GLY A 64 29.06 -1.17 -4.88
N LYS A 65 28.01 -0.37 -5.11
CA LYS A 65 27.82 0.92 -4.46
C LYS A 65 26.63 0.90 -3.51
N LYS A 66 26.82 1.44 -2.30
CA LYS A 66 25.79 1.54 -1.27
C LYS A 66 24.87 2.73 -1.48
N TYR A 67 23.59 2.46 -1.25
CA TYR A 67 22.49 3.43 -1.29
C TYR A 67 21.62 3.27 -0.04
N ALA A 68 20.88 4.32 0.31
CA ALA A 68 19.92 4.29 1.40
C ALA A 68 18.61 4.94 0.98
N MET A 69 17.49 4.34 1.36
CA MET A 69 16.15 4.90 1.22
C MET A 69 15.44 4.92 2.57
N LYS A 70 14.50 5.82 2.69
CA LYS A 70 13.58 5.81 3.83
C LYS A 70 12.61 4.63 3.74
N ASN A 71 12.00 4.31 4.87
CA ASN A 71 10.94 3.29 4.94
C ASN A 71 9.87 3.52 3.86
N HIS A 72 9.54 2.46 3.13
CA HIS A 72 8.59 2.45 1.99
C HIS A 72 9.05 3.23 0.74
N GLY A 73 10.35 3.43 0.58
CA GLY A 73 10.92 3.96 -0.66
C GLY A 73 10.79 5.47 -0.84
N LEU A 74 10.50 5.91 -2.06
CA LEU A 74 10.65 7.30 -2.51
C LEU A 74 9.33 8.05 -2.66
N ILE A 75 8.31 7.40 -3.26
CA ILE A 75 7.10 8.07 -3.77
C ILE A 75 6.35 8.81 -2.67
N ARG A 76 6.15 8.18 -1.51
CA ARG A 76 5.45 8.81 -0.38
C ARG A 76 6.08 10.11 0.12
N TYR A 77 7.34 10.36 -0.20
CA TYR A 77 8.09 11.56 0.20
C TYR A 77 8.25 12.56 -0.94
N ALA A 78 7.97 12.15 -2.17
CA ALA A 78 8.14 12.98 -3.35
C ALA A 78 6.96 13.93 -3.58
N THR A 79 7.19 14.96 -4.38
CA THR A 79 6.15 15.78 -4.98
C THR A 79 6.02 15.38 -6.43
N LEU A 80 4.87 14.84 -6.81
CA LEU A 80 4.57 14.39 -8.16
C LEU A 80 3.95 15.55 -8.95
N LYS A 81 4.07 15.48 -10.26
CA LYS A 81 3.38 16.39 -11.17
C LYS A 81 1.95 15.92 -11.37
N GLY A 82 0.97 16.70 -10.92
CA GLY A 82 -0.46 16.43 -11.13
C GLY A 82 -0.94 16.91 -12.50
N ASP A 83 -1.84 16.14 -13.10
CA ASP A 83 -2.52 16.43 -14.37
C ASP A 83 -3.98 15.98 -14.28
N VAL A 84 -4.90 16.74 -14.93
CA VAL A 84 -6.32 16.40 -15.02
C VAL A 84 -6.61 15.99 -16.46
N ARG A 85 -6.86 14.71 -16.68
CA ARG A 85 -7.15 14.13 -17.99
C ARG A 85 -8.62 13.74 -18.06
N LYS A 86 -9.47 14.57 -18.67
CA LYS A 86 -10.91 14.32 -18.85
C LYS A 86 -11.62 13.93 -17.53
N ASN A 87 -11.69 12.63 -17.22
CA ASN A 87 -12.33 12.07 -16.03
C ASN A 87 -11.34 11.30 -15.15
N GLU A 88 -10.08 11.72 -15.14
CA GLU A 88 -8.99 11.06 -14.44
C GLU A 88 -8.05 12.10 -13.84
N LEU A 89 -7.63 11.88 -12.61
CA LEU A 89 -6.49 12.57 -12.02
C LEU A 89 -5.26 11.70 -12.19
N VAL A 90 -4.18 12.27 -12.69
CA VAL A 90 -2.93 11.55 -12.89
C VAL A 90 -1.80 12.28 -12.21
N PHE A 91 -0.96 11.55 -11.47
CA PHE A 91 0.24 12.08 -10.83
C PHE A 91 1.44 11.28 -11.30
N SER A 92 2.48 11.98 -11.74
CA SER A 92 3.66 11.34 -12.31
C SER A 92 4.95 11.89 -11.72
N LEU A 93 5.99 11.05 -11.74
CA LEU A 93 7.36 11.40 -11.35
C LEU A 93 8.35 10.69 -12.27
N ASP A 94 9.18 11.49 -12.93
CA ASP A 94 10.40 10.98 -13.56
C ASP A 94 11.56 11.00 -12.57
N ALA A 95 12.48 10.06 -12.73
CA ALA A 95 13.71 10.05 -11.94
C ALA A 95 14.44 11.39 -12.06
N ASN A 96 14.96 11.87 -10.94
CA ASN A 96 15.68 13.13 -10.84
C ASN A 96 16.89 12.97 -9.92
N GLU A 97 17.69 14.02 -9.73
CA GLU A 97 18.91 13.96 -8.91
C GLU A 97 18.65 13.43 -7.49
N GLN A 98 17.53 13.81 -6.88
CA GLN A 98 17.19 13.38 -5.51
C GLN A 98 16.82 11.88 -5.46
N THR A 99 16.07 11.39 -6.44
CA THR A 99 15.71 9.98 -6.51
C THR A 99 16.90 9.12 -6.91
N LEU A 100 17.72 9.57 -7.87
CA LEU A 100 18.92 8.85 -8.33
C LEU A 100 19.99 8.72 -7.23
N ALA A 101 20.07 9.67 -6.30
CA ALA A 101 20.95 9.58 -5.14
C ALA A 101 20.56 8.45 -4.17
N GLN A 102 19.30 8.02 -4.18
CA GLN A 102 18.75 7.01 -3.30
C GLN A 102 18.46 5.69 -4.04
N TYR A 103 18.12 5.75 -5.33
CA TYR A 103 17.74 4.62 -6.18
C TYR A 103 18.26 4.90 -7.59
N PRO A 104 19.39 4.28 -8.01
CA PRO A 104 20.16 4.70 -9.18
C PRO A 104 19.59 4.21 -10.51
N PHE A 105 18.28 4.32 -10.70
CA PHE A 105 17.58 3.89 -11.91
C PHE A 105 16.74 5.03 -12.48
N ASN A 106 16.78 5.16 -13.81
CA ASN A 106 15.98 6.13 -14.53
C ASN A 106 14.58 5.55 -14.78
N PHE A 107 13.66 5.87 -13.89
CA PHE A 107 12.28 5.38 -13.94
C PHE A 107 11.29 6.49 -14.29
N HIS A 108 10.14 6.08 -14.82
CA HIS A 108 8.90 6.84 -14.80
C HIS A 108 7.91 6.14 -13.88
N PHE A 109 7.24 6.90 -13.03
CA PHE A 109 6.17 6.42 -12.15
C PHE A 109 4.91 7.24 -12.40
N GLU A 110 3.77 6.57 -12.55
CA GLU A 110 2.47 7.22 -12.70
C GLU A 110 1.43 6.52 -11.82
N ILE A 111 0.55 7.32 -11.20
CA ILE A 111 -0.67 6.88 -10.51
C ILE A 111 -1.86 7.65 -11.09
N GLY A 112 -2.92 6.91 -11.49
CA GLY A 112 -4.14 7.46 -12.06
C GLY A 112 -5.36 7.08 -11.23
N TYR A 113 -6.28 8.03 -11.06
CA TYR A 113 -7.53 7.87 -10.30
C TYR A 113 -8.73 8.13 -11.18
N LYS A 114 -9.71 7.21 -11.19
CA LYS A 114 -11.01 7.35 -11.84
C LYS A 114 -12.13 7.02 -10.87
N LEU A 115 -13.28 7.68 -11.02
CA LEU A 115 -14.49 7.32 -10.31
C LEU A 115 -15.45 6.54 -11.22
N ASP A 116 -15.98 5.43 -10.68
CA ASP A 116 -17.01 4.61 -11.32
C ASP A 116 -18.08 4.24 -10.29
N GLY A 117 -19.23 4.96 -10.33
CA GLY A 117 -20.26 4.84 -9.30
C GLY A 117 -19.71 5.12 -7.90
N ASN A 118 -19.80 4.16 -7.02
CA ASN A 118 -19.26 4.21 -5.66
C ASN A 118 -17.82 3.68 -5.54
N LYS A 119 -17.12 3.48 -6.66
CA LYS A 119 -15.74 3.00 -6.69
C LYS A 119 -14.73 4.06 -7.09
N VAL A 120 -13.57 4.03 -6.47
CA VAL A 120 -12.35 4.65 -6.98
C VAL A 120 -11.52 3.54 -7.63
N LEU A 121 -11.20 3.71 -8.90
CA LEU A 121 -10.28 2.84 -9.65
C LEU A 121 -8.91 3.51 -9.64
N ILE A 122 -7.90 2.80 -9.13
CA ILE A 122 -6.54 3.30 -8.99
C ILE A 122 -5.63 2.45 -9.87
N ASN A 123 -4.91 3.10 -10.79
CA ASN A 123 -4.01 2.45 -11.73
C ASN A 123 -2.59 2.95 -11.51
N TYR A 124 -1.63 2.04 -11.53
CA TYR A 124 -0.20 2.34 -11.45
C TYR A 124 0.49 1.94 -12.73
N HIS A 125 1.44 2.76 -13.15
CA HIS A 125 2.31 2.46 -14.28
C HIS A 125 3.75 2.82 -13.92
N ILE A 126 4.66 1.89 -14.13
CA ILE A 126 6.09 2.05 -13.87
C ILE A 126 6.83 1.64 -15.13
N LYS A 127 7.78 2.47 -15.56
CA LYS A 127 8.62 2.22 -16.73
C LYS A 127 10.08 2.35 -16.37
N ASN A 128 10.89 1.44 -16.86
CA ASN A 128 12.34 1.57 -16.84
C ASN A 128 12.81 2.37 -18.07
N ASN A 129 13.16 3.64 -17.88
CA ASN A 129 13.72 4.51 -18.91
C ASN A 129 15.27 4.46 -18.94
N GLY A 130 15.88 3.56 -18.15
CA GLY A 130 17.33 3.39 -18.07
C GLY A 130 17.87 2.35 -19.04
N GLU A 131 19.17 2.09 -18.92
CA GLU A 131 19.92 1.14 -19.76
C GLU A 131 20.22 -0.18 -19.03
N LYS A 132 19.87 -0.30 -17.73
CA LYS A 132 20.10 -1.48 -16.90
C LYS A 132 18.77 -2.07 -16.43
N ASP A 133 18.80 -3.34 -16.08
CA ASP A 133 17.70 -4.00 -15.40
C ASP A 133 17.38 -3.27 -14.09
N MET A 134 16.11 -2.95 -13.86
CA MET A 134 15.64 -2.14 -12.75
C MET A 134 14.87 -3.01 -11.76
N PRO A 135 15.45 -3.37 -10.60
CA PRO A 135 14.78 -4.13 -9.56
C PRO A 135 13.91 -3.21 -8.71
N PHE A 136 12.68 -3.58 -8.43
CA PHE A 136 11.81 -2.82 -7.54
C PHE A 136 10.83 -3.71 -6.77
N GLY A 137 10.42 -3.23 -5.60
CA GLY A 137 9.27 -3.70 -4.87
C GLY A 137 8.13 -2.70 -4.97
N PHE A 138 6.90 -3.18 -4.84
CA PHE A 138 5.71 -2.35 -4.89
C PHE A 138 4.67 -2.78 -3.86
N GLY A 139 3.96 -1.81 -3.30
CA GLY A 139 2.86 -2.05 -2.38
C GLY A 139 1.98 -0.81 -2.18
N LEU A 140 0.84 -1.05 -1.57
CA LEU A 140 -0.17 -0.05 -1.24
C LEU A 140 -0.33 0.04 0.27
N HIS A 141 -0.72 1.23 0.78
CA HIS A 141 -0.88 1.44 2.21
C HIS A 141 -2.12 2.31 2.54
N PRO A 142 -3.30 1.99 1.96
CA PRO A 142 -4.51 2.75 2.25
C PRO A 142 -4.99 2.51 3.68
N ALA A 143 -5.29 3.60 4.40
CA ALA A 143 -5.85 3.58 5.74
C ALA A 143 -7.32 4.05 5.71
N PHE A 144 -8.18 3.26 6.30
CA PHE A 144 -9.61 3.50 6.38
C PHE A 144 -9.99 3.98 7.78
N LYS A 145 -10.77 5.05 7.84
CA LYS A 145 -11.24 5.63 9.10
C LYS A 145 -12.22 4.68 9.78
N LEU A 146 -12.07 4.54 11.08
CA LEU A 146 -13.03 3.90 11.96
C LEU A 146 -13.70 4.98 12.81
N ASP A 147 -15.02 5.03 12.79
CA ASP A 147 -15.82 6.04 13.51
C ASP A 147 -16.18 5.59 14.93
N ASP A 148 -15.89 4.34 15.28
CA ASP A 148 -16.23 3.71 16.55
C ASP A 148 -15.08 2.83 17.07
N GLU A 149 -15.28 2.15 18.18
CA GLU A 149 -14.32 1.26 18.82
C GLU A 149 -13.80 0.18 17.85
N PHE A 150 -12.49 -0.01 17.81
CA PHE A 150 -11.79 -0.95 16.92
C PHE A 150 -12.41 -2.36 16.92
N SER A 151 -12.83 -2.84 18.08
CA SER A 151 -13.40 -4.19 18.25
C SER A 151 -14.83 -4.34 17.73
N THR A 152 -15.51 -3.26 17.32
CA THR A 152 -16.83 -3.32 16.68
C THR A 152 -16.75 -3.59 15.18
N TYR A 153 -15.53 -3.58 14.63
CA TYR A 153 -15.30 -3.84 13.22
C TYR A 153 -14.83 -5.27 12.95
N THR A 154 -15.14 -5.74 11.76
CA THR A 154 -14.72 -7.04 11.23
C THR A 154 -14.21 -6.84 9.80
N LEU A 155 -13.09 -7.47 9.46
CA LEU A 155 -12.63 -7.60 8.08
C LEU A 155 -13.07 -8.98 7.56
N GLU A 156 -14.03 -8.98 6.64
CA GLU A 156 -14.54 -10.18 5.99
C GLU A 156 -13.83 -10.39 4.65
N PHE A 157 -13.41 -11.63 4.39
CA PHE A 157 -12.82 -12.07 3.14
C PHE A 157 -13.90 -12.62 2.22
N GLU A 158 -13.82 -12.39 0.91
CA GLU A 158 -14.81 -12.89 -0.06
C GLU A 158 -14.98 -14.41 0.05
N LYS A 159 -13.87 -15.15 0.26
CA LYS A 159 -13.82 -16.61 0.32
C LYS A 159 -13.26 -17.10 1.65
N GLU A 160 -13.53 -18.35 1.98
CA GLU A 160 -12.81 -19.10 3.00
C GLU A 160 -11.32 -19.17 2.63
N GLU A 161 -10.46 -18.68 3.49
CA GLU A 161 -9.01 -18.69 3.29
C GLU A 161 -8.37 -19.89 4.00
N ASN A 162 -7.43 -20.53 3.29
CA ASN A 162 -6.49 -21.49 3.84
C ASN A 162 -5.11 -21.08 3.30
N THR A 163 -4.35 -20.36 4.08
CA THR A 163 -3.16 -19.67 3.60
C THR A 163 -2.04 -19.68 4.65
N LYS A 164 -0.98 -18.95 4.38
CA LYS A 164 0.12 -18.71 5.30
C LYS A 164 0.03 -17.32 5.89
N GLN A 165 0.18 -17.22 7.22
CA GLN A 165 0.48 -15.99 7.91
C GLN A 165 1.99 -15.91 8.15
N LEU A 166 2.60 -14.79 7.81
CA LEU A 166 3.99 -14.50 8.11
C LEU A 166 4.09 -14.03 9.56
N LEU A 167 4.94 -14.69 10.32
CA LEU A 167 5.28 -14.31 11.68
C LEU A 167 6.73 -13.81 11.67
N PHE A 168 6.94 -12.52 11.84
CA PHE A 168 8.26 -11.92 11.89
C PHE A 168 8.50 -11.28 13.26
N ASP A 169 9.77 -11.27 13.67
CA ASP A 169 10.20 -10.64 14.90
C ASP A 169 10.76 -9.24 14.59
N PRO A 170 10.11 -8.14 15.06
CA PRO A 170 10.61 -6.79 14.83
C PRO A 170 12.01 -6.52 15.40
N SER A 171 12.47 -7.33 16.36
CA SER A 171 13.84 -7.28 16.89
C SER A 171 14.87 -8.04 16.04
N TYR A 172 14.41 -8.81 15.06
CA TYR A 172 15.22 -9.67 14.20
C TYR A 172 16.05 -10.74 14.97
N GLU A 173 15.63 -11.12 16.17
CA GLU A 173 16.29 -12.18 16.93
C GLU A 173 15.85 -13.60 16.51
N LYS A 174 14.70 -13.68 15.83
CA LYS A 174 14.14 -14.93 15.28
C LYS A 174 13.99 -14.80 13.78
N ASN A 175 14.14 -15.92 13.09
CA ASN A 175 13.82 -16.01 11.67
C ASN A 175 12.32 -15.87 11.43
N VAL A 176 11.92 -15.45 10.24
CA VAL A 176 10.52 -15.42 9.81
C VAL A 176 9.96 -16.85 9.81
N GLU A 177 8.77 -17.01 10.32
CA GLU A 177 8.01 -18.26 10.29
C GLU A 177 6.75 -18.11 9.45
N TYR A 178 6.31 -19.20 8.83
CA TYR A 178 5.07 -19.26 8.05
C TYR A 178 4.11 -20.21 8.75
N GLN A 179 3.05 -19.67 9.35
CA GLN A 179 2.02 -20.44 10.01
C GLN A 179 0.84 -20.71 9.07
N ASP A 180 0.36 -21.96 9.00
CA ASP A 180 -0.90 -22.28 8.33
C ASP A 180 -2.07 -21.72 9.11
N VAL A 181 -2.94 -20.98 8.42
CA VAL A 181 -4.15 -20.38 8.99
C VAL A 181 -5.36 -20.61 8.11
N ALA A 182 -6.52 -20.75 8.73
CA ALA A 182 -7.80 -20.91 8.05
C ALA A 182 -8.83 -19.96 8.67
N PHE A 183 -9.46 -19.12 7.86
CA PHE A 183 -10.43 -18.12 8.31
C PHE A 183 -11.30 -17.62 7.15
N LYS A 184 -12.41 -16.99 7.49
CA LYS A 184 -13.27 -16.23 6.58
C LYS A 184 -13.32 -14.75 6.96
N GLU A 185 -13.06 -14.46 8.22
CA GLU A 185 -13.12 -13.11 8.80
C GLU A 185 -12.04 -12.92 9.86
N TRP A 186 -11.67 -11.68 10.07
CA TRP A 186 -10.89 -11.25 11.21
C TRP A 186 -11.69 -10.19 11.98
N LYS A 187 -12.17 -10.54 13.16
CA LYS A 187 -12.72 -9.56 14.08
C LYS A 187 -11.58 -8.71 14.62
N LEU A 188 -11.62 -7.41 14.40
CA LEU A 188 -10.50 -6.52 14.74
C LEU A 188 -10.17 -6.61 16.23
N SER A 189 -8.92 -6.93 16.55
CA SER A 189 -8.44 -7.22 17.90
C SER A 189 -7.17 -6.45 18.21
N ARG A 190 -7.19 -5.68 19.31
CA ARG A 190 -6.00 -4.99 19.81
C ARG A 190 -4.91 -5.95 20.29
N ASP A 191 -5.30 -7.10 20.78
CA ASP A 191 -4.34 -8.12 21.21
C ASP A 191 -3.57 -8.69 20.04
N ASP A 192 -4.24 -8.89 18.88
CA ASP A 192 -3.58 -9.31 17.64
C ASP A 192 -2.62 -8.23 17.14
N VAL A 193 -3.03 -6.96 17.14
CA VAL A 193 -2.17 -5.84 16.76
C VAL A 193 -0.91 -5.78 17.64
N LYS A 194 -1.05 -5.94 18.96
CA LYS A 194 0.09 -5.99 19.87
C LYS A 194 0.98 -7.20 19.65
N LYS A 195 0.36 -8.35 19.35
CA LYS A 195 1.08 -9.61 19.15
C LYS A 195 1.88 -9.64 17.86
N TYR A 196 1.31 -9.15 16.76
CA TYR A 196 1.87 -9.32 15.43
C TYR A 196 2.52 -8.06 14.87
N ALA A 197 2.29 -6.88 15.45
CA ALA A 197 2.65 -5.55 14.95
C ALA A 197 2.05 -5.27 13.56
N THR A 198 2.30 -6.13 12.57
CA THR A 198 1.65 -6.19 11.26
C THR A 198 1.21 -7.61 11.00
N ILE A 199 -0.05 -7.84 10.65
CA ILE A 199 -0.56 -9.15 10.24
C ILE A 199 -0.34 -9.25 8.74
N ILE A 200 0.38 -10.28 8.27
CA ILE A 200 0.70 -10.44 6.86
C ILE A 200 0.25 -11.83 6.41
N TYR A 201 -0.65 -11.87 5.44
CA TYR A 201 -1.09 -13.10 4.78
C TYR A 201 -0.47 -13.19 3.39
N LYS A 202 -0.21 -14.44 2.94
CA LYS A 202 0.37 -14.74 1.63
C LYS A 202 -0.61 -15.55 0.78
N ASP A 203 -0.69 -15.25 -0.52
CA ASP A 203 -1.42 -16.04 -1.52
C ASP A 203 -2.90 -16.28 -1.16
N LEU A 204 -3.63 -15.22 -0.84
CA LEU A 204 -5.07 -15.26 -0.57
C LEU A 204 -5.87 -15.61 -1.83
N LYS A 205 -7.02 -16.27 -1.64
CA LYS A 205 -7.95 -16.70 -2.72
C LYS A 205 -9.02 -15.65 -3.01
N SER A 206 -9.29 -14.77 -2.04
CA SER A 206 -10.27 -13.70 -2.16
C SER A 206 -9.81 -12.65 -3.15
N SER A 207 -10.74 -12.13 -3.94
CA SER A 207 -10.48 -11.03 -4.86
C SER A 207 -10.61 -9.66 -4.18
N PHE A 208 -11.33 -9.61 -3.07
CA PHE A 208 -11.49 -8.42 -2.23
C PHE A 208 -11.75 -8.78 -0.78
N VAL A 209 -11.59 -7.77 0.09
CA VAL A 209 -12.00 -7.82 1.49
C VAL A 209 -13.00 -6.73 1.77
N THR A 210 -13.91 -6.96 2.72
CA THR A 210 -14.93 -5.99 3.17
C THR A 210 -14.68 -5.64 4.63
N LEU A 211 -14.45 -4.35 4.91
CA LEU A 211 -14.48 -3.82 6.25
C LEU A 211 -15.93 -3.58 6.64
N LYS A 212 -16.37 -4.14 7.77
CA LYS A 212 -17.72 -4.07 8.30
C LYS A 212 -17.74 -3.40 9.65
N HIS A 213 -18.78 -2.65 9.95
CA HIS A 213 -19.11 -2.15 11.29
C HIS A 213 -20.42 -2.80 11.75
N GLY A 214 -20.34 -3.76 12.69
CA GLY A 214 -21.46 -4.63 12.96
C GLY A 214 -21.89 -5.38 11.70
N ASP A 215 -23.16 -5.23 11.31
CA ASP A 215 -23.74 -5.86 10.11
C ASP A 215 -23.62 -4.99 8.84
N GLU A 216 -23.14 -3.74 8.97
CA GLU A 216 -23.03 -2.80 7.85
C GLU A 216 -21.68 -2.94 7.12
N ASP A 217 -21.74 -3.10 5.80
CA ASP A 217 -20.55 -3.00 4.95
C ASP A 217 -20.12 -1.53 4.83
N VAL A 218 -18.86 -1.24 5.11
CA VAL A 218 -18.31 0.12 5.13
C VAL A 218 -17.51 0.43 3.88
N VAL A 219 -16.56 -0.44 3.58
CA VAL A 219 -15.68 -0.29 2.42
C VAL A 219 -15.20 -1.68 1.95
N ARG A 220 -15.06 -1.86 0.65
CA ARG A 220 -14.36 -3.00 0.05
C ARG A 220 -13.08 -2.56 -0.61
N VAL A 221 -12.07 -3.41 -0.52
CA VAL A 221 -10.76 -3.19 -1.14
C VAL A 221 -10.40 -4.41 -1.96
N SER A 222 -10.06 -4.22 -3.23
CA SER A 222 -9.57 -5.31 -4.06
C SER A 222 -8.16 -5.72 -3.64
N ILE A 223 -7.91 -7.02 -3.62
CA ILE A 223 -6.62 -7.63 -3.30
C ILE A 223 -6.16 -8.64 -4.35
N GLU A 224 -6.94 -8.80 -5.42
CA GLU A 224 -6.66 -9.75 -6.49
C GLU A 224 -5.33 -9.44 -7.19
N GLY A 225 -4.51 -10.47 -7.36
CA GLY A 225 -3.21 -10.36 -8.01
C GLY A 225 -2.07 -9.89 -7.10
N TYR A 226 -2.34 -9.58 -5.84
CA TYR A 226 -1.32 -9.22 -4.86
C TYR A 226 -0.92 -10.45 -4.04
N PRO A 227 0.37 -10.85 -4.06
CA PRO A 227 0.83 -12.04 -3.30
C PRO A 227 0.71 -11.88 -1.79
N TYR A 228 0.72 -10.66 -1.29
CA TYR A 228 0.64 -10.38 0.15
C TYR A 228 -0.50 -9.41 0.46
N LEU A 229 -1.15 -9.63 1.60
CA LEU A 229 -2.04 -8.65 2.25
C LEU A 229 -1.53 -8.38 3.65
N ALA A 230 -1.14 -7.14 3.91
CA ALA A 230 -0.80 -6.71 5.25
C ALA A 230 -1.95 -5.90 5.89
N LEU A 231 -2.16 -6.13 7.18
CA LEU A 231 -3.14 -5.42 8.00
C LEU A 231 -2.39 -4.74 9.14
N TRP A 232 -2.58 -3.42 9.26
CA TRP A 232 -1.85 -2.64 10.24
C TRP A 232 -2.69 -1.51 10.81
N THR A 233 -2.45 -1.19 12.06
CA THR A 233 -2.83 0.07 12.71
C THR A 233 -1.76 0.43 13.73
N HIS A 234 -1.66 1.69 14.11
CA HIS A 234 -0.73 2.10 15.14
C HIS A 234 -1.21 1.63 16.52
N GLU A 235 -0.30 1.17 17.39
CA GLU A 235 -0.64 0.62 18.70
C GLU A 235 -1.40 1.60 19.61
N SER A 236 -1.13 2.90 19.48
CA SER A 236 -1.80 3.96 20.24
C SER A 236 -3.02 4.56 19.55
N ALA A 237 -3.35 4.14 18.32
CA ALA A 237 -4.48 4.64 17.55
C ALA A 237 -5.63 3.63 17.56
N SER A 238 -6.87 4.13 17.54
CA SER A 238 -8.07 3.29 17.50
C SER A 238 -8.99 3.60 16.32
N ASP A 239 -8.63 4.59 15.55
CA ASP A 239 -9.50 5.25 14.59
C ASP A 239 -9.18 4.93 13.13
N PHE A 240 -8.34 3.90 12.88
CA PHE A 240 -8.09 3.42 11.53
C PHE A 240 -7.62 1.97 11.44
N LEU A 241 -7.79 1.40 10.24
CA LEU A 241 -7.18 0.15 9.81
C LEU A 241 -6.53 0.38 8.43
N CYS A 242 -5.27 0.00 8.26
CA CYS A 242 -4.64 -0.13 6.96
C CYS A 242 -4.93 -1.51 6.39
N ILE A 243 -5.35 -1.55 5.12
CA ILE A 243 -5.57 -2.78 4.32
C ILE A 243 -4.62 -2.68 3.13
N GLU A 244 -3.53 -3.40 3.17
CA GLU A 244 -2.34 -3.14 2.38
C GLU A 244 -1.99 -4.28 1.42
N PRO A 245 -2.47 -4.26 0.17
CA PRO A 245 -2.02 -5.20 -0.85
C PRO A 245 -0.57 -4.92 -1.28
N TRP A 246 0.31 -5.95 -1.23
CA TRP A 246 1.73 -5.83 -1.55
C TRP A 246 2.19 -6.85 -2.57
N TYR A 247 3.14 -6.46 -3.44
CA TYR A 247 3.91 -7.36 -4.32
C TYR A 247 5.21 -7.85 -3.66
N SER A 248 5.75 -7.08 -2.72
CA SER A 248 6.96 -7.42 -1.96
C SER A 248 6.81 -6.99 -0.51
N HIS A 249 7.78 -7.28 0.33
CA HIS A 249 7.81 -6.86 1.73
C HIS A 249 9.21 -6.38 2.15
N GLY A 250 9.33 -5.83 3.37
CA GLY A 250 10.62 -5.47 3.97
C GLY A 250 11.45 -6.71 4.33
N ASP A 251 12.69 -6.49 4.77
CA ASP A 251 13.49 -7.59 5.29
C ASP A 251 12.95 -8.00 6.66
N PHE A 252 12.77 -9.30 6.85
CA PHE A 252 12.30 -9.88 8.11
C PHE A 252 13.40 -10.66 8.84
N GLU A 253 14.59 -10.73 8.28
CA GLU A 253 15.75 -11.41 8.82
C GLU A 253 16.97 -10.48 8.88
N LYS A 254 18.01 -10.84 9.63
CA LYS A 254 19.24 -10.05 9.82
C LYS A 254 20.05 -9.83 8.55
N GLU A 255 19.77 -10.59 7.52
CA GLU A 255 20.46 -10.47 6.25
C GLU A 255 19.70 -9.53 5.32
N THR A 256 20.41 -8.59 4.68
CA THR A 256 19.87 -7.82 3.57
C THR A 256 20.36 -8.48 2.29
N PRO A 257 19.47 -9.20 1.58
CA PRO A 257 19.80 -9.75 0.27
C PRO A 257 20.16 -8.63 -0.71
N ASP A 258 20.88 -9.00 -1.76
CA ASP A 258 21.03 -8.15 -2.95
C ASP A 258 19.65 -7.64 -3.39
N PHE A 259 19.57 -6.36 -3.74
CA PHE A 259 18.29 -5.70 -4.05
C PHE A 259 17.53 -6.39 -5.21
N TYR A 260 18.24 -7.08 -6.11
CA TYR A 260 17.65 -7.88 -7.17
C TYR A 260 17.00 -9.19 -6.68
N HIS A 261 17.45 -9.73 -5.55
CA HIS A 261 17.09 -11.07 -5.08
C HIS A 261 16.24 -11.08 -3.80
N ARG A 262 15.73 -9.92 -3.38
CA ARG A 262 14.78 -9.86 -2.25
C ARG A 262 13.46 -10.52 -2.64
N GLU A 263 12.79 -11.18 -1.69
CA GLU A 263 11.50 -11.82 -1.94
C GLU A 263 10.47 -10.81 -2.45
N GLY A 264 9.79 -11.15 -3.55
CA GLY A 264 8.81 -10.29 -4.21
C GLY A 264 9.41 -9.16 -5.05
N THR A 265 10.75 -9.08 -5.20
CA THR A 265 11.35 -8.12 -6.13
C THR A 265 10.99 -8.43 -7.58
N MET A 266 10.50 -7.43 -8.27
CA MET A 266 10.25 -7.43 -9.70
C MET A 266 11.42 -6.77 -10.43
N VAL A 267 11.69 -7.17 -11.68
CA VAL A 267 12.77 -6.60 -12.49
C VAL A 267 12.22 -6.20 -13.84
N LEU A 268 12.39 -4.92 -14.21
CA LEU A 268 12.09 -4.42 -15.55
C LEU A 268 13.38 -4.24 -16.35
N LYS A 269 13.44 -4.86 -17.51
CA LYS A 269 14.53 -4.59 -18.49
C LYS A 269 14.43 -3.18 -19.05
N PRO A 270 15.50 -2.67 -19.69
CA PRO A 270 15.45 -1.39 -20.38
C PRO A 270 14.23 -1.25 -21.30
N ASN A 271 13.49 -0.14 -21.15
CA ASN A 271 12.24 0.19 -21.84
C ASN A 271 11.03 -0.73 -21.53
N GLU A 272 11.14 -1.70 -20.65
CA GLU A 272 9.97 -2.45 -20.17
C GLU A 272 9.11 -1.61 -19.22
N GLU A 273 7.83 -1.97 -19.20
CA GLU A 273 6.79 -1.31 -18.41
C GLU A 273 6.06 -2.36 -17.56
N TRP A 274 5.61 -1.94 -16.38
CA TRP A 274 4.76 -2.73 -15.49
C TRP A 274 3.58 -1.90 -15.06
N SER A 275 2.43 -2.56 -14.92
CA SER A 275 1.21 -1.91 -14.44
C SER A 275 0.45 -2.82 -13.49
N CYS A 276 -0.19 -2.21 -12.51
CA CYS A 276 -1.19 -2.88 -11.69
C CYS A 276 -2.35 -1.92 -11.41
N SER A 277 -3.43 -2.48 -10.90
CA SER A 277 -4.59 -1.71 -10.50
C SER A 277 -5.22 -2.31 -9.23
N TYR A 278 -5.90 -1.47 -8.48
CA TYR A 278 -6.83 -1.89 -7.45
C TYR A 278 -8.00 -0.93 -7.39
N TRP A 279 -9.02 -1.28 -6.63
CA TRP A 279 -10.16 -0.41 -6.42
C TRP A 279 -10.57 -0.38 -4.94
N ILE A 280 -11.17 0.74 -4.57
CA ILE A 280 -11.83 0.95 -3.29
C ILE A 280 -13.29 1.24 -3.58
N GLU A 281 -14.21 0.46 -3.00
CA GLU A 281 -15.66 0.65 -3.09
C GLU A 281 -16.20 1.17 -1.77
N VAL A 282 -16.84 2.34 -1.80
CA VAL A 282 -17.44 2.97 -0.61
C VAL A 282 -18.89 2.52 -0.50
N LEU A 283 -19.28 1.92 0.61
CA LEU A 283 -20.59 1.25 0.79
C LEU A 283 -21.53 2.01 1.73
#